data_5d7af0080cace68ee5e626202ac1e225
#
_entry.id   5d7af0080cace68ee5e626202ac1e225
#
_cell.length_a   1.000
_cell.length_b   1.000
_cell.length_c   1.000
_cell.angle_alpha   90.00
_cell.angle_beta   90.00
_cell.angle_gamma   90.00
#
_symmetry.space_group_name_H-M   'P 1'
#
loop_
_entity.id
_entity.type
_entity.pdbx_description
1 polymer ?
#
loop_
_entity_poly.entity_id
_entity_poly.type
_entity_poly.pdbx_seq_one_letter_code
_entity_poly.pdbx_strand_id
1 'polypeptide(L)'
;MKERKLSEIHPRQNSRRPLLLTLIKLSHTIIWAFFAGCIFALPLAGVKRRFDWALALTVAVLLECFIIVANRWRCPLTRLAAQFTEDRTDNFDIYLPIWMARHNKAIFGSLFLAGEIIVLGFWLKG
;
A
#
# COMPACT_ATOMS: atom_id res chain seq x y z
N MET A 1 -18.25 32.25 -10.11
CA MET A 1 -19.37 32.04 -11.06
C MET A 1 -19.13 30.90 -12.05
N LYS A 2 -17.90 30.71 -12.53
CA LYS A 2 -17.54 29.53 -13.37
C LYS A 2 -17.70 28.20 -12.63
N GLU A 3 -17.44 28.18 -11.33
CA GLU A 3 -17.57 26.98 -10.51
C GLU A 3 -19.01 26.54 -10.30
N ARG A 4 -19.97 27.50 -10.20
CA ARG A 4 -21.38 27.19 -10.10
C ARG A 4 -21.92 26.55 -11.37
N LYS A 5 -21.53 27.05 -12.54
CA LYS A 5 -21.97 26.49 -13.82
C LYS A 5 -21.46 25.07 -14.03
N LEU A 6 -20.23 24.77 -13.60
CA LEU A 6 -19.66 23.45 -13.71
C LEU A 6 -20.32 22.43 -12.77
N SER A 7 -20.72 22.87 -11.57
CA SER A 7 -21.44 22.01 -10.63
C SER A 7 -22.87 21.74 -11.06
N GLU A 8 -23.49 22.71 -11.78
CA GLU A 8 -24.84 22.55 -12.32
C GLU A 8 -24.85 21.64 -13.56
N ILE A 9 -23.75 21.64 -14.35
CA ILE A 9 -23.67 20.86 -15.59
C ILE A 9 -23.40 19.38 -15.30
N HIS A 10 -22.74 19.06 -14.18
CA HIS A 10 -22.37 17.68 -13.84
C HIS A 10 -22.69 17.30 -12.38
N PRO A 11 -23.96 17.46 -11.94
CA PRO A 11 -24.32 17.11 -10.55
C PRO A 11 -24.14 15.62 -10.23
N ARG A 12 -24.27 14.75 -11.23
CA ARG A 12 -24.10 13.29 -11.05
C ARG A 12 -22.63 12.88 -10.90
N GLN A 13 -21.73 13.54 -11.60
CA GLN A 13 -20.30 13.28 -11.44
C GLN A 13 -19.80 13.72 -10.08
N ASN A 14 -20.30 14.85 -9.58
CA ASN A 14 -19.91 15.39 -8.29
C ASN A 14 -20.36 14.48 -7.13
N SER A 15 -21.52 13.82 -7.25
CA SER A 15 -22.01 12.90 -6.22
C SER A 15 -21.27 11.54 -6.21
N ARG A 16 -20.68 11.15 -7.34
CA ARG A 16 -19.91 9.90 -7.44
C ARG A 16 -18.47 10.03 -6.98
N ARG A 17 -17.89 11.22 -7.02
CA ARG A 17 -16.49 11.45 -6.63
C ARG A 17 -16.16 10.98 -5.20
N PRO A 18 -16.93 11.35 -4.17
CA PRO A 18 -16.66 10.88 -2.82
C PRO A 18 -16.81 9.37 -2.67
N LEU A 19 -17.77 8.76 -3.39
CA LEU A 19 -17.95 7.31 -3.37
C LEU A 19 -16.76 6.60 -4.03
N LEU A 20 -16.30 7.08 -5.19
CA LEU A 20 -15.14 6.53 -5.89
C LEU A 20 -13.88 6.67 -5.06
N LEU A 21 -13.67 7.81 -4.41
CA LEU A 21 -12.55 8.02 -3.52
C LEU A 21 -12.59 7.05 -2.33
N THR A 22 -13.76 6.83 -1.74
CA THR A 22 -13.95 5.87 -0.65
C THR A 22 -13.60 4.46 -1.09
N LEU A 23 -14.04 4.04 -2.29
CA LEU A 23 -13.73 2.73 -2.84
C LEU A 23 -12.21 2.56 -3.09
N ILE A 24 -11.57 3.61 -3.59
CA ILE A 24 -10.10 3.60 -3.81
C ILE A 24 -9.38 3.50 -2.48
N LYS A 25 -9.75 4.28 -1.48
CA LYS A 25 -9.17 4.22 -0.13
C LYS A 25 -9.34 2.84 0.49
N LEU A 26 -10.54 2.26 0.37
CA LEU A 26 -10.83 0.94 0.90
C LEU A 26 -9.99 -0.14 0.20
N SER A 27 -9.94 -0.11 -1.13
CA SER A 27 -9.13 -1.03 -1.92
C SER A 27 -7.65 -0.93 -1.57
N HIS A 28 -7.14 0.29 -1.46
CA HIS A 28 -5.75 0.53 -1.09
C HIS A 28 -5.45 0.00 0.31
N THR A 29 -6.36 0.19 1.25
CA THR A 29 -6.21 -0.30 2.62
C THR A 29 -6.17 -1.84 2.65
N ILE A 30 -7.02 -2.50 1.87
CA ILE A 30 -7.05 -3.97 1.77
C ILE A 30 -5.74 -4.49 1.18
N ILE A 31 -5.26 -3.89 0.10
CA ILE A 31 -3.99 -4.25 -0.53
C ILE A 31 -2.84 -4.03 0.44
N TRP A 32 -2.82 -2.89 1.12
CA TRP A 32 -1.82 -2.60 2.14
C TRP A 32 -1.82 -3.65 3.26
N ALA A 33 -3.00 -4.00 3.76
CA ALA A 33 -3.14 -5.00 4.82
C ALA A 33 -2.61 -6.38 4.37
N PHE A 34 -2.85 -6.74 3.12
CA PHE A 34 -2.33 -7.98 2.53
C PHE A 34 -0.79 -7.98 2.56
N PHE A 35 -0.14 -6.93 2.06
CA PHE A 35 1.32 -6.86 2.02
C PHE A 35 1.93 -6.71 3.41
N ALA A 36 1.29 -5.96 4.31
CA ALA A 36 1.71 -5.88 5.71
C ALA A 36 1.64 -7.26 6.36
N GLY A 37 0.59 -8.02 6.09
CA GLY A 37 0.45 -9.40 6.55
C GLY A 37 1.55 -10.30 6.01
N CYS A 38 1.92 -10.15 4.73
CA CYS A 38 3.04 -10.89 4.14
C CYS A 38 4.35 -10.59 4.86
N ILE A 39 4.61 -9.32 5.16
CA ILE A 39 5.83 -8.89 5.85
C ILE A 39 5.89 -9.49 7.26
N PHE A 40 4.77 -9.49 8.00
CA PHE A 40 4.71 -10.08 9.33
C PHE A 40 4.80 -11.61 9.30
N ALA A 41 4.27 -12.25 8.25
CA ALA A 41 4.33 -13.70 8.09
C ALA A 41 5.74 -14.18 7.70
N LEU A 42 6.56 -13.33 7.11
CA LEU A 42 7.89 -13.70 6.61
C LEU A 42 8.81 -14.26 7.71
N PRO A 43 9.04 -13.56 8.86
CA PRO A 43 9.85 -14.13 9.92
C PRO A 43 9.25 -15.41 10.51
N LEU A 44 7.92 -15.51 10.57
CA LEU A 44 7.25 -16.72 11.04
C LEU A 44 7.52 -17.91 10.12
N ALA A 45 7.49 -17.70 8.80
CA ALA A 45 7.83 -18.72 7.81
C ALA A 45 9.30 -19.17 7.99
N GLY A 46 10.21 -18.23 8.25
CA GLY A 46 11.62 -18.53 8.53
C GLY A 46 11.79 -19.38 9.77
N VAL A 47 11.15 -19.03 10.87
CA VAL A 47 11.21 -19.78 12.14
C VAL A 47 10.65 -21.19 11.98
N LYS A 48 9.57 -21.35 11.21
CA LYS A 48 8.95 -22.67 10.94
C LYS A 48 9.68 -23.44 9.82
N ARG A 49 10.75 -22.87 9.27
CA ARG A 49 11.54 -23.47 8.18
C ARG A 49 10.71 -23.77 6.93
N ARG A 50 9.66 -23.00 6.70
CA ARG A 50 8.84 -23.07 5.49
C ARG A 50 9.39 -22.10 4.45
N PHE A 51 10.54 -22.45 3.89
CA PHE A 51 11.26 -21.58 2.95
C PHE A 51 10.53 -21.42 1.61
N ASP A 52 9.68 -22.40 1.25
CA ASP A 52 8.78 -22.28 0.12
C ASP A 52 7.80 -21.11 0.30
N TRP A 53 7.20 -21.00 1.47
CA TRP A 53 6.32 -19.89 1.83
C TRP A 53 7.09 -18.59 1.94
N ALA A 54 8.28 -18.64 2.54
CA ALA A 54 9.12 -17.45 2.66
C ALA A 54 9.48 -16.89 1.30
N LEU A 55 9.82 -17.74 0.34
CA LEU A 55 10.12 -17.32 -1.03
C LEU A 55 8.91 -16.69 -1.70
N ALA A 56 7.73 -17.31 -1.56
CA ALA A 56 6.50 -16.77 -2.15
C ALA A 56 6.15 -15.40 -1.57
N LEU A 57 6.27 -15.23 -0.25
CA LEU A 57 6.02 -13.96 0.43
C LEU A 57 7.01 -12.88 -0.02
N THR A 58 8.29 -13.25 -0.12
CA THR A 58 9.34 -12.35 -0.60
C THR A 58 9.07 -11.88 -2.02
N VAL A 59 8.73 -12.79 -2.93
CA VAL A 59 8.42 -12.45 -4.32
C VAL A 59 7.22 -11.51 -4.38
N ALA A 60 6.17 -11.78 -3.61
CA ALA A 60 4.99 -10.92 -3.58
C ALA A 60 5.34 -9.50 -3.15
N VAL A 61 6.11 -9.34 -2.08
CA VAL A 61 6.52 -8.02 -1.58
C VAL A 61 7.45 -7.32 -2.57
N LEU A 62 8.39 -8.04 -3.18
CA LEU A 62 9.30 -7.45 -4.17
C LEU A 62 8.58 -6.99 -5.42
N LEU A 63 7.54 -7.72 -5.86
CA LEU A 63 6.70 -7.29 -6.99
C LEU A 63 6.00 -5.97 -6.67
N GLU A 64 5.46 -5.84 -5.45
CA GLU A 64 4.84 -4.58 -5.03
C GLU A 64 5.87 -3.46 -4.98
N CYS A 65 7.05 -3.71 -4.41
CA CYS A 65 8.13 -2.73 -4.39
C CYS A 65 8.53 -2.29 -5.80
N PHE A 66 8.61 -3.24 -6.74
CA PHE A 66 8.92 -2.95 -8.14
C PHE A 66 7.86 -2.05 -8.77
N ILE A 67 6.57 -2.34 -8.53
CA ILE A 67 5.46 -1.53 -9.04
C ILE A 67 5.55 -0.11 -8.48
N ILE A 68 5.82 0.04 -7.19
CA ILE A 68 5.95 1.35 -6.54
C ILE A 68 7.13 2.13 -7.13
N VAL A 69 8.29 1.51 -7.30
CA VAL A 69 9.48 2.15 -7.87
C VAL A 69 9.23 2.55 -9.32
N ALA A 70 8.64 1.66 -10.13
CA ALA A 70 8.31 1.95 -11.52
C ALA A 70 7.29 3.08 -11.64
N ASN A 71 6.45 3.27 -10.63
CA ASN A 71 5.44 4.33 -10.58
C ASN A 71 5.90 5.55 -9.76
N ARG A 72 7.18 5.87 -9.82
CA ARG A 72 7.80 7.05 -9.16
C ARG A 72 7.61 7.05 -7.64
N TRP A 73 7.81 5.90 -7.00
CA TRP A 73 7.70 5.73 -5.54
C TRP A 73 6.28 5.92 -5.01
N ARG A 74 5.27 5.81 -5.86
CA ARG A 74 3.87 5.93 -5.47
C ARG A 74 3.07 4.72 -5.96
N CYS A 75 2.14 4.27 -5.12
CA CYS A 75 1.19 3.25 -5.53
C CYS A 75 0.31 3.80 -6.67
N PRO A 76 -0.02 3.00 -7.70
CA PRO A 76 -0.95 3.44 -8.75
C PRO A 76 -2.30 3.92 -8.21
N LEU A 77 -2.77 3.34 -7.10
CA LEU A 77 -4.01 3.78 -6.43
C LEU A 77 -3.89 5.19 -5.86
N THR A 78 -2.70 5.61 -5.41
CA THR A 78 -2.45 6.97 -4.95
C THR A 78 -2.69 7.98 -6.07
N ARG A 79 -2.20 7.68 -7.27
CA ARG A 79 -2.42 8.53 -8.44
C ARG A 79 -3.89 8.61 -8.82
N LEU A 80 -4.57 7.47 -8.75
CA LEU A 80 -6.00 7.41 -9.06
C LEU A 80 -6.80 8.22 -8.05
N ALA A 81 -6.50 8.09 -6.76
CA ALA A 81 -7.15 8.86 -5.70
C ALA A 81 -6.93 10.36 -5.88
N ALA A 82 -5.75 10.77 -6.33
CA ALA A 82 -5.40 12.18 -6.55
C ALA A 82 -6.29 12.85 -7.61
N GLN A 83 -6.90 12.08 -8.50
CA GLN A 83 -7.83 12.60 -9.50
C GLN A 83 -9.20 12.93 -8.92
N PHE A 84 -9.54 12.40 -7.75
CA PHE A 84 -10.86 12.56 -7.13
C PHE A 84 -10.84 13.48 -5.91
N THR A 85 -9.70 13.99 -5.49
CA THR A 85 -9.57 14.90 -4.36
C THR A 85 -8.37 15.83 -4.55
N GLU A 86 -8.46 17.03 -3.99
CA GLU A 86 -7.34 17.96 -3.89
C GLU A 86 -6.56 17.77 -2.60
N ASP A 87 -7.08 16.99 -1.67
CA ASP A 87 -6.39 16.66 -0.43
C ASP A 87 -5.07 15.95 -0.72
N ARG A 88 -3.98 16.40 -0.07
CA ARG A 88 -2.64 15.84 -0.24
C ARG A 88 -2.00 15.49 1.11
N THR A 89 -2.83 15.27 2.15
CA THR A 89 -2.34 14.72 3.41
C THR A 89 -1.77 13.33 3.16
N ASP A 90 -0.87 12.87 4.02
CA ASP A 90 -0.15 11.61 3.81
C ASP A 90 -1.05 10.39 3.73
N ASN A 91 -2.29 10.49 4.25
CA ASN A 91 -3.26 9.40 4.25
C ASN A 91 -4.51 9.70 3.40
N PHE A 92 -4.40 10.58 2.40
CA PHE A 92 -5.57 10.96 1.59
C PHE A 92 -6.11 9.80 0.74
N ASP A 93 -5.28 8.81 0.47
CA ASP A 93 -5.56 7.69 -0.41
C ASP A 93 -5.72 6.35 0.32
N ILE A 94 -5.66 6.34 1.65
CA ILE A 94 -5.71 5.12 2.44
C ILE A 94 -6.24 5.40 3.85
N TYR A 95 -6.90 4.41 4.45
CA TYR A 95 -7.42 4.50 5.82
C TYR A 95 -6.35 4.13 6.86
N LEU A 96 -5.32 4.94 6.98
CA LEU A 96 -4.28 4.79 7.98
C LEU A 96 -4.12 6.09 8.77
N PRO A 97 -3.66 6.04 10.04
CA PRO A 97 -3.25 7.26 10.74
C PRO A 97 -2.16 7.99 9.94
N ILE A 98 -2.15 9.32 10.01
CA ILE A 98 -1.20 10.16 9.25
C ILE A 98 0.25 9.76 9.54
N TRP A 99 0.60 9.51 10.81
CA TRP A 99 1.96 9.14 11.18
C TRP A 99 2.39 7.81 10.56
N MET A 100 1.47 6.84 10.49
CA MET A 100 1.74 5.54 9.88
C MET A 100 1.85 5.66 8.36
N ALA A 101 0.95 6.41 7.72
CA ALA A 101 0.99 6.62 6.28
C ALA A 101 2.28 7.36 5.85
N ARG A 102 2.70 8.34 6.65
CA ARG A 102 3.92 9.11 6.38
C ARG A 102 5.18 8.25 6.46
N HIS A 103 5.27 7.35 7.43
CA HIS A 103 6.46 6.53 7.69
C HIS A 103 6.29 5.09 7.20
N ASN A 104 5.23 4.81 6.43
CA ASN A 104 4.88 3.47 5.99
C ASN A 104 6.04 2.74 5.32
N LYS A 105 6.70 3.40 4.36
CA LYS A 105 7.81 2.80 3.61
C LYS A 105 8.99 2.49 4.52
N ALA A 106 9.32 3.38 5.45
CA ALA A 106 10.42 3.18 6.38
C ALA A 106 10.11 2.05 7.38
N ILE A 107 8.90 2.05 7.95
CA ILE A 107 8.48 1.04 8.94
C ILE A 107 8.45 -0.34 8.30
N PHE A 108 7.70 -0.51 7.21
CA PHE A 108 7.51 -1.82 6.60
C PHE A 108 8.72 -2.26 5.78
N GLY A 109 9.48 -1.34 5.22
CA GLY A 109 10.77 -1.64 4.59
C GLY A 109 11.77 -2.20 5.59
N SER A 110 11.85 -1.60 6.77
CA SER A 110 12.72 -2.08 7.85
C SER A 110 12.27 -3.45 8.37
N LEU A 111 10.97 -3.65 8.55
CA LEU A 111 10.40 -4.93 8.98
C LEU A 111 10.64 -6.02 7.93
N PHE A 112 10.50 -5.68 6.66
CA PHE A 112 10.79 -6.61 5.56
C PHE A 112 12.25 -7.04 5.57
N LEU A 113 13.17 -6.09 5.70
CA LEU A 113 14.60 -6.38 5.76
C LEU A 113 14.94 -7.26 6.97
N ALA A 114 14.39 -6.95 8.14
CA ALA A 114 14.58 -7.75 9.35
C ALA A 114 14.05 -9.18 9.15
N GLY A 115 12.88 -9.31 8.54
CA GLY A 115 12.29 -10.62 8.22
C GLY A 115 13.16 -11.43 7.28
N GLU A 116 13.74 -10.81 6.25
CA GLU A 116 14.65 -11.46 5.32
C GLU A 116 15.92 -11.94 6.02
N ILE A 117 16.48 -11.14 6.93
CA ILE A 117 17.66 -11.51 7.71
C ILE A 117 17.35 -12.74 8.57
N ILE A 118 16.17 -12.79 9.18
CA ILE A 118 15.72 -13.94 9.97
C ILE A 118 15.60 -15.19 9.11
N VAL A 119 14.96 -15.09 7.94
CA VAL A 119 14.80 -16.20 6.99
C VAL A 119 16.17 -16.72 6.55
N LEU A 120 17.06 -15.81 6.17
CA LEU A 120 18.41 -16.16 5.72
C LEU A 120 19.20 -16.85 6.84
N GLY A 121 19.09 -16.35 8.08
CA GLY A 121 19.74 -16.94 9.24
C GLY A 121 19.31 -18.38 9.48
N PHE A 122 18.02 -18.67 9.43
CA PHE A 122 17.49 -20.03 9.57
C PHE A 122 17.86 -20.91 8.40
N TRP A 123 17.88 -20.36 7.19
CA TRP A 123 18.28 -21.11 5.99
C TRP A 123 19.76 -21.52 6.03
N LEU A 124 20.64 -20.61 6.47
CA LEU A 124 22.08 -20.89 6.59
C LEU A 124 22.39 -21.88 7.71
N LYS A 125 21.59 -21.91 8.78
CA LYS A 125 21.73 -22.90 9.84
C LYS A 125 21.32 -24.32 9.41
N GLY A 126 20.70 -24.41 8.27
CA GLY A 126 20.38 -25.67 7.64
C GLY A 126 19.32 -26.49 8.17
#